data_6910c9a6316a8749a9762fe2fd3cae7c
#
_entry.id   6910c9a6316a8749a9762fe2fd3cae7c
#
_cell.length_a   1.000
_cell.length_b   1.000
_cell.length_c   1.000
_cell.angle_alpha   90.00
_cell.angle_beta   90.00
_cell.angle_gamma   90.00
#
_symmetry.space_group_name_H-M   'P 1'
#
loop_
_entity.id
_entity.type
_entity.pdbx_description
1 polymer ?
#
loop_
_entity_poly.entity_id
_entity_poly.type
_entity_poly.pdbx_seq_one_letter_code
_entity_poly.pdbx_strand_id
1 'polypeptide(L)' 'MANHLTPDELSEETGIERDEVIRICLEEHVPIYHGKIDKTLFSAQLQALGAMPAPH' A
#
# COMPACT_ATOMS: atom_id res chain seq x y z
N MET A 1 -12.23 6.55 11.05
CA MET A 1 -11.64 5.27 10.66
C MET A 1 -10.20 5.47 10.26
N ALA A 2 -9.35 4.64 10.80
CA ALA A 2 -7.94 4.74 10.46
C ALA A 2 -7.70 4.12 9.09
N ASN A 3 -7.07 4.88 8.20
CA ASN A 3 -6.64 4.37 6.92
C ASN A 3 -5.21 3.86 6.96
N HIS A 4 -4.72 3.61 8.16
CA HIS A 4 -3.33 3.18 8.35
C HIS A 4 -3.30 1.70 8.68
N LEU A 5 -2.61 0.93 7.86
CA LEU A 5 -2.51 -0.51 8.00
C LEU A 5 -1.05 -0.94 8.04
N THR A 6 -0.79 -2.04 8.73
CA THR A 6 0.55 -2.63 8.71
C THR A 6 0.81 -3.23 7.32
N PRO A 7 2.09 -3.46 6.97
CA PRO A 7 2.38 -4.14 5.70
C PRO A 7 1.68 -5.50 5.58
N ASP A 8 1.56 -6.23 6.69
CA ASP A 8 0.86 -7.51 6.67
C ASP A 8 -0.61 -7.34 6.31
N GLU A 9 -1.26 -6.33 6.90
CA GLU A 9 -2.66 -6.06 6.62
C GLU A 9 -2.87 -5.63 5.18
N LEU A 10 -1.98 -4.77 4.67
CA LEU A 10 -2.04 -4.36 3.27
C LEU A 10 -1.82 -5.53 2.33
N SER A 11 -0.90 -6.42 2.69
CA SER A 11 -0.64 -7.62 1.89
C SER A 11 -1.90 -8.46 1.77
N GLU A 12 -2.62 -8.63 2.87
CA GLU A 12 -3.86 -9.40 2.84
C GLU A 12 -4.94 -8.73 2.02
N GLU A 13 -5.06 -7.40 2.11
CA GLU A 13 -6.10 -6.69 1.39
C GLU A 13 -5.84 -6.60 -0.11
N THR A 14 -4.57 -6.46 -0.49
CA THR A 14 -4.23 -6.23 -1.90
C THR A 14 -3.81 -7.50 -2.63
N GLY A 15 -3.46 -8.54 -1.91
CA GLY A 15 -2.92 -9.75 -2.53
C GLY A 15 -1.46 -9.61 -2.95
N ILE A 16 -0.83 -8.51 -2.59
CA ILE A 16 0.59 -8.27 -2.89
C ILE A 16 1.42 -8.77 -1.72
N GLU A 17 2.54 -9.41 -1.99
CA GLU A 17 3.40 -9.92 -0.93
C GLU A 17 3.91 -8.79 -0.04
N ARG A 18 4.11 -9.10 1.23
CA ARG A 18 4.52 -8.12 2.23
C ARG A 18 5.79 -7.37 1.83
N ASP A 19 6.79 -8.10 1.35
CA ASP A 19 8.05 -7.48 0.94
C ASP A 19 7.83 -6.53 -0.23
N GLU A 20 6.93 -6.89 -1.12
CA GLU A 20 6.61 -6.04 -2.26
C GLU A 20 5.89 -4.77 -1.80
N VAL A 21 5.00 -4.89 -0.82
CA VAL A 21 4.32 -3.73 -0.24
C VAL A 21 5.35 -2.74 0.30
N ILE A 22 6.31 -3.25 1.05
CA ILE A 22 7.35 -2.39 1.62
C ILE A 22 8.19 -1.75 0.52
N ARG A 23 8.56 -2.51 -0.49
CA ARG A 23 9.37 -1.99 -1.59
C ARG A 23 8.64 -0.87 -2.32
N ILE A 24 7.35 -1.04 -2.58
CA ILE A 24 6.56 -0.01 -3.25
C ILE A 24 6.53 1.26 -2.41
N CYS A 25 6.35 1.13 -1.10
CA CYS A 25 6.35 2.29 -0.23
C CYS A 25 7.66 3.05 -0.30
N LEU A 26 8.78 2.33 -0.36
CA LEU A 26 10.09 2.98 -0.45
C LEU A 26 10.30 3.65 -1.81
N GLU A 27 9.91 2.97 -2.88
CA GLU A 27 10.12 3.49 -4.23
C GLU A 27 9.22 4.67 -4.54
N GLU A 28 7.97 4.62 -4.07
CA GLU A 28 6.98 5.65 -4.38
C GLU A 28 6.85 6.69 -3.26
N HIS A 29 7.71 6.62 -2.26
CA HIS A 29 7.74 7.57 -1.16
C HIS A 29 6.43 7.63 -0.40
N VAL A 30 5.77 6.50 -0.24
CA VAL A 30 4.58 6.42 0.61
C VAL A 30 5.04 6.40 2.07
N PRO A 31 4.63 7.37 2.87
CA PRO A 31 5.14 7.44 4.25
C PRO A 31 4.64 6.28 5.10
N ILE A 32 5.53 5.82 5.99
CA ILE A 32 5.21 4.78 6.95
C ILE A 32 5.37 5.38 8.34
N TYR A 33 4.28 5.41 9.11
CA TYR A 33 4.29 5.95 10.47
C TYR A 33 4.04 4.84 11.46
N HIS A 34 4.96 4.68 12.42
CA HIS A 34 4.82 3.67 13.48
C HIS A 34 4.53 2.29 12.90
N GLY A 35 5.19 1.96 11.79
CA GLY A 35 5.02 0.67 11.14
C GLY A 35 3.71 0.52 10.38
N LYS A 36 2.99 1.61 10.16
CA LYS A 36 1.72 1.57 9.44
C LYS A 36 1.76 2.47 8.22
N ILE A 37 1.06 2.05 7.18
CA ILE A 37 1.07 2.70 5.87
C ILE A 37 -0.31 3.29 5.61
N ASP A 38 -0.33 4.51 5.04
CA ASP A 38 -1.60 5.13 4.65
C ASP A 38 -2.16 4.37 3.44
N LYS A 39 -3.26 3.67 3.67
CA LYS A 39 -3.88 2.84 2.64
C LYS A 39 -4.31 3.67 1.42
N THR A 40 -4.83 4.86 1.66
CA THR A 40 -5.31 5.71 0.56
C THR A 40 -4.16 6.10 -0.35
N LEU A 41 -3.05 6.52 0.22
CA LEU A 41 -1.87 6.88 -0.58
C LEU A 41 -1.29 5.68 -1.28
N PHE A 42 -1.22 4.54 -0.59
CA PHE A 42 -0.70 3.32 -1.18
C PHE A 42 -1.55 2.88 -2.38
N SER A 43 -2.87 2.89 -2.22
CA SER A 43 -3.77 2.51 -3.30
C SER A 43 -3.66 3.45 -4.49
N ALA A 44 -3.53 4.75 -4.23
CA ALA A 44 -3.38 5.72 -5.30
C ALA A 44 -2.10 5.46 -6.09
N GLN A 45 -1.01 5.11 -5.42
CA GLN A 45 0.24 4.80 -6.10
C GLN A 45 0.15 3.52 -6.91
N LEU A 46 -0.53 2.51 -6.39
CA LEU A 46 -0.73 1.28 -7.14
C LEU A 46 -1.50 1.53 -8.43
N GLN A 47 -2.54 2.35 -8.36
CA GLN A 47 -3.31 2.68 -9.56
C GLN A 47 -2.47 3.45 -10.57
N ALA A 48 -1.64 4.37 -10.08
CA ALA A 48 -0.75 5.14 -10.96
C ALA A 48 0.27 4.24 -11.65
N LEU A 49 0.70 3.18 -10.96
CA LEU A 49 1.65 2.22 -11.53
C LEU A 49 0.97 1.19 -12.44
N GLY A 50 -0.36 1.13 -12.41
CA GLY A 50 -1.08 0.12 -13.16
C GLY A 50 -0.98 -1.26 -12.55
N ALA A 51 -0.54 -1.36 -11.30
CA ALA A 51 -0.35 -2.64 -10.63
C ALA A 51 -1.65 -3.22 -10.08
N MET A 52 -2.71 -2.44 -10.11
CA MET A 52 -3.99 -2.82 -9.55
C MET A 52 -5.11 -2.41 -10.49
N PRO A 53 -6.12 -3.27 -10.72
CA PRO A 53 -7.26 -2.85 -11.54
C PRO A 53 -7.99 -1.69 -10.88
N ALA A 54 -8.54 -0.82 -11.68
CA ALA A 54 -9.31 0.29 -11.15
C ALA A 54 -10.55 -0.25 -10.44
N PRO A 55 -10.91 0.33 -9.29
CA PRO A 55 -12.14 -0.08 -8.61
C PRO A 55 -13.35 0.35 -9.42
N HIS A 56 -14.38 -0.43 -9.29
CA HIS A 56 -15.63 -0.15 -9.98
C HIS A 56 -16.69 0.36 -9.05
#